data_ef504a37b6d544f76f5fad0461b3dd56
#
_entry.id   ef504a37b6d544f76f5fad0461b3dd56
#
_cell.length_a   1.000
_cell.length_b   1.000
_cell.length_c   1.000
_cell.angle_alpha   90.00
_cell.angle_beta   90.00
_cell.angle_gamma   90.00
#
_symmetry.space_group_name_H-M   'P 1'
#
loop_
_entity.id
_entity.type
_entity.pdbx_description
1 polymer ?
#
loop_
_entity_poly.entity_id
_entity_poly.type
_entity_poly.pdbx_seq_one_letter_code
_entity_poly.pdbx_strand_id
1 'polypeptide(L)'
;DMEAVACGKHHTVGLRRDRTAVAVGDNTDGQCDIADWSGMVAIACGGSHTVGLRDDGTVTAVGDNTHGQCDVAGWQNIVAIACGNSHTAGLKSDGTLVAAGWNQSGQCDVGDWKEVVSISCGGTHTVGLKKS
;
A
#
# COMPACT_ATOMS: atom_id res chain seq x y z
N ASP A 1 0.08 22.13 0.38
CA ASP A 1 -1.14 21.63 1.02
C ASP A 1 -1.16 20.10 1.06
N MET A 2 -0.59 19.56 2.11
CA MET A 2 -0.57 18.11 2.32
C MET A 2 -1.81 17.66 3.06
N GLU A 3 -2.38 16.54 2.63
CA GLU A 3 -3.53 15.90 3.26
C GLU A 3 -3.11 14.69 4.08
N ALA A 4 -2.06 13.98 3.66
CA ALA A 4 -1.57 12.79 4.34
C ALA A 4 -0.09 12.61 4.08
N VAL A 5 0.57 11.87 4.95
CA VAL A 5 2.00 11.55 4.87
C VAL A 5 2.18 10.08 5.22
N ALA A 6 3.09 9.42 4.53
CA ALA A 6 3.51 8.05 4.84
C ALA A 6 5.02 7.96 4.78
N CYS A 7 5.60 7.12 5.61
CA CYS A 7 7.05 6.95 5.68
C CYS A 7 7.42 5.50 5.46
N GLY A 8 8.42 5.28 4.61
CA GLY A 8 9.09 4.02 4.49
C GLY A 8 10.35 3.99 5.33
N LYS A 9 11.23 3.05 5.04
CA LYS A 9 12.47 2.92 5.81
C LYS A 9 13.41 4.11 5.55
N HIS A 10 13.50 4.56 4.31
CA HIS A 10 14.41 5.63 3.90
C HIS A 10 13.77 6.63 2.95
N HIS A 11 12.44 6.71 2.91
CA HIS A 11 11.75 7.67 2.06
C HIS A 11 10.45 8.12 2.72
N THR A 12 9.96 9.27 2.29
CA THR A 12 8.74 9.87 2.80
C THR A 12 7.90 10.31 1.62
N VAL A 13 6.60 10.03 1.68
CA VAL A 13 5.65 10.37 0.62
C VAL A 13 4.54 11.23 1.21
N GLY A 14 4.20 12.30 0.50
CA GLY A 14 3.10 13.17 0.87
C GLY A 14 2.00 13.12 -0.17
N LEU A 15 0.76 13.08 0.29
CA LEU A 15 -0.43 13.18 -0.55
C LEU A 15 -0.93 14.62 -0.45
N ARG A 16 -1.04 15.28 -1.61
CA ARG A 16 -1.56 16.65 -1.65
C ARG A 16 -3.08 16.64 -1.77
N ARG A 17 -3.70 17.76 -1.42
CA ARG A 17 -5.15 17.91 -1.51
C ARG A 17 -5.67 17.82 -2.94
N ASP A 18 -4.84 18.13 -3.93
CA ASP A 18 -5.21 17.97 -5.36
C ASP A 18 -5.07 16.53 -5.82
N ARG A 19 -4.77 15.58 -4.91
CA ARG A 19 -4.66 14.14 -5.15
C ARG A 19 -3.43 13.74 -5.96
N THR A 20 -2.44 14.62 -6.03
CA THR A 20 -1.11 14.26 -6.52
C THR A 20 -0.22 13.89 -5.34
N ALA A 21 0.91 13.28 -5.62
CA ALA A 21 1.82 12.82 -4.58
C ALA A 21 3.23 13.35 -4.81
N VAL A 22 3.98 13.50 -3.75
CA VAL A 22 5.36 13.94 -3.78
C VAL A 22 6.17 13.04 -2.86
N ALA A 23 7.42 12.75 -3.22
CA ALA A 23 8.28 11.88 -2.45
C ALA A 23 9.68 12.45 -2.34
N VAL A 24 10.32 12.21 -1.21
CA VAL A 24 11.72 12.55 -0.96
C VAL A 24 12.40 11.38 -0.27
N GLY A 25 13.70 11.28 -0.45
CA GLY A 25 14.52 10.28 0.20
C GLY A 25 15.21 9.36 -0.78
N ASP A 26 15.49 8.14 -0.32
CA ASP A 26 16.18 7.14 -1.13
C ASP A 26 15.30 6.73 -2.31
N ASN A 27 15.90 6.71 -3.50
CA ASN A 27 15.21 6.31 -4.73
C ASN A 27 16.01 5.23 -5.49
N THR A 28 16.82 4.47 -4.76
CA THR A 28 17.66 3.43 -5.36
C THR A 28 16.81 2.38 -6.10
N ASP A 29 15.62 2.08 -5.57
CA ASP A 29 14.73 1.09 -6.18
C ASP A 29 13.55 1.72 -6.92
N GLY A 30 13.54 3.04 -7.08
CA GLY A 30 12.43 3.75 -7.74
C GLY A 30 11.24 4.04 -6.84
N GLN A 31 11.40 3.93 -5.53
CA GLN A 31 10.30 4.13 -4.57
C GLN A 31 9.80 5.56 -4.50
N CYS A 32 10.55 6.51 -5.05
CA CYS A 32 10.14 7.91 -5.15
C CYS A 32 9.67 8.32 -6.55
N ASP A 33 9.54 7.37 -7.48
CA ASP A 33 9.17 7.66 -8.88
C ASP A 33 7.66 7.76 -9.03
N ILE A 34 7.07 8.79 -8.42
CA ILE A 34 5.63 8.99 -8.32
C ILE A 34 5.17 10.32 -8.93
N ALA A 35 6.02 10.98 -9.71
CA ALA A 35 5.72 12.33 -10.21
C ALA A 35 4.46 12.40 -11.09
N ASP A 36 4.10 11.29 -11.74
CA ASP A 36 2.93 11.22 -12.62
C ASP A 36 1.67 10.68 -11.92
N TRP A 37 1.74 10.43 -10.61
CA TRP A 37 0.58 9.94 -9.88
C TRP A 37 -0.46 11.04 -9.71
N SER A 38 -1.73 10.70 -9.98
CA SER A 38 -2.87 11.60 -9.83
C SER A 38 -4.09 10.79 -9.42
N GLY A 39 -5.12 11.45 -8.94
CA GLY A 39 -6.33 10.78 -8.49
C GLY A 39 -6.13 9.93 -7.25
N MET A 40 -5.09 10.18 -6.49
CA MET A 40 -4.78 9.39 -5.29
C MET A 40 -5.65 9.81 -4.12
N VAL A 41 -6.21 8.81 -3.43
CA VAL A 41 -6.99 9.04 -2.21
C VAL A 41 -6.29 8.51 -0.97
N ALA A 42 -5.25 7.68 -1.14
CA ALA A 42 -4.44 7.18 -0.03
C ALA A 42 -3.06 6.77 -0.53
N ILE A 43 -2.09 6.80 0.36
CA ILE A 43 -0.72 6.38 0.11
C ILE A 43 -0.25 5.51 1.26
N ALA A 44 0.67 4.59 0.97
CA ALA A 44 1.32 3.78 1.99
C ALA A 44 2.75 3.49 1.54
N CYS A 45 3.65 3.31 2.49
CA CYS A 45 5.05 3.02 2.22
C CYS A 45 5.46 1.74 2.92
N GLY A 46 6.17 0.88 2.21
CA GLY A 46 6.89 -0.24 2.79
C GLY A 46 8.34 0.11 3.02
N GLY A 47 9.19 -0.89 3.21
CA GLY A 47 10.62 -0.67 3.43
C GLY A 47 11.26 0.08 2.28
N SER A 48 11.02 -0.38 1.07
CA SER A 48 11.61 0.21 -0.15
C SER A 48 10.61 0.26 -1.30
N HIS A 49 9.30 0.36 -0.98
CA HIS A 49 8.28 0.50 -2.01
C HIS A 49 7.20 1.48 -1.54
N THR A 50 6.48 2.02 -2.49
CA THR A 50 5.44 3.02 -2.27
C THR A 50 4.19 2.59 -3.02
N VAL A 51 3.04 2.70 -2.38
CA VAL A 51 1.76 2.23 -2.91
C VAL A 51 0.76 3.38 -2.86
N GLY A 52 0.00 3.54 -3.92
CA GLY A 52 -1.05 4.54 -4.01
C GLY A 52 -2.38 3.91 -4.34
N LEU A 53 -3.43 4.35 -3.68
CA LEU A 53 -4.80 3.96 -3.94
C LEU A 53 -5.49 5.07 -4.70
N ARG A 54 -6.07 4.73 -5.84
CA ARG A 54 -6.83 5.68 -6.66
C ARG A 54 -8.30 5.70 -6.25
N ASP A 55 -8.97 6.77 -6.60
CA ASP A 55 -10.39 6.95 -6.28
C ASP A 55 -11.31 5.96 -6.99
N ASP A 56 -10.83 5.28 -8.04
CA ASP A 56 -11.59 4.24 -8.73
C ASP A 56 -11.40 2.84 -8.13
N GLY A 57 -10.66 2.73 -7.03
CA GLY A 57 -10.43 1.46 -6.35
C GLY A 57 -9.27 0.65 -6.90
N THR A 58 -8.53 1.17 -7.86
CA THR A 58 -7.31 0.52 -8.35
C THR A 58 -6.09 0.98 -7.56
N VAL A 59 -5.00 0.23 -7.66
CA VAL A 59 -3.79 0.45 -6.87
C VAL A 59 -2.59 0.48 -7.80
N THR A 60 -1.64 1.33 -7.51
CA THR A 60 -0.36 1.37 -8.21
C THR A 60 0.77 1.30 -7.19
N ALA A 61 1.92 0.79 -7.60
CA ALA A 61 3.07 0.66 -6.71
C ALA A 61 4.36 0.84 -7.48
N VAL A 62 5.35 1.40 -6.82
CA VAL A 62 6.71 1.56 -7.35
C VAL A 62 7.72 1.18 -6.28
N GLY A 63 8.91 0.80 -6.72
CA GLY A 63 10.01 0.49 -5.83
C GLY A 63 10.46 -0.94 -5.94
N ASP A 64 11.04 -1.45 -4.85
CA ASP A 64 11.54 -2.82 -4.80
C ASP A 64 10.40 -3.81 -5.01
N ASN A 65 10.58 -4.72 -5.96
CA ASN A 65 9.61 -5.76 -6.30
C ASN A 65 10.25 -7.14 -6.27
N THR A 66 11.34 -7.29 -5.51
CA THR A 66 12.08 -8.56 -5.42
C THR A 66 11.20 -9.70 -4.93
N HIS A 67 10.23 -9.38 -4.08
CA HIS A 67 9.30 -10.36 -3.50
C HIS A 67 7.87 -10.25 -4.05
N GLY A 68 7.65 -9.44 -5.10
CA GLY A 68 6.32 -9.23 -5.68
C GLY A 68 5.46 -8.22 -4.92
N GLN A 69 6.05 -7.41 -4.04
CA GLN A 69 5.30 -6.47 -3.21
C GLN A 69 4.66 -5.33 -4.01
N CYS A 70 5.09 -5.13 -5.27
CA CYS A 70 4.50 -4.16 -6.17
C CYS A 70 3.52 -4.78 -7.18
N ASP A 71 3.24 -6.08 -7.07
CA ASP A 71 2.38 -6.79 -8.02
C ASP A 71 0.91 -6.60 -7.65
N VAL A 72 0.42 -5.37 -7.85
CA VAL A 72 -0.91 -4.95 -7.43
C VAL A 72 -1.79 -4.50 -8.61
N ALA A 73 -1.32 -4.67 -9.84
CA ALA A 73 -1.96 -4.08 -11.02
C ALA A 73 -3.37 -4.61 -11.29
N GLY A 74 -3.68 -5.84 -10.88
CA GLY A 74 -5.01 -6.43 -11.08
C GLY A 74 -5.99 -6.18 -9.95
N TRP A 75 -5.59 -5.46 -8.92
CA TRP A 75 -6.45 -5.20 -7.76
C TRP A 75 -7.55 -4.21 -8.12
N GLN A 76 -8.77 -4.51 -7.67
CA GLN A 76 -9.96 -3.67 -7.90
C GLN A 76 -10.80 -3.60 -6.63
N ASN A 77 -11.64 -2.58 -6.54
CA ASN A 77 -12.55 -2.38 -5.42
C ASN A 77 -11.83 -2.20 -4.09
N ILE A 78 -10.61 -1.67 -4.14
CA ILE A 78 -9.82 -1.44 -2.94
C ILE A 78 -10.28 -0.15 -2.27
N VAL A 79 -10.46 -0.20 -0.95
CA VAL A 79 -10.90 0.95 -0.14
C VAL A 79 -9.85 1.37 0.89
N ALA A 80 -8.84 0.54 1.13
CA ALA A 80 -7.73 0.88 2.02
C ALA A 80 -6.50 0.06 1.67
N ILE A 81 -5.33 0.61 1.92
CA ILE A 81 -4.05 -0.05 1.67
C ILE A 81 -3.16 0.05 2.89
N ALA A 82 -2.28 -0.92 3.04
CA ALA A 82 -1.24 -0.91 4.08
C ALA A 82 -0.03 -1.66 3.55
N CYS A 83 1.15 -1.28 4.02
CA CYS A 83 2.40 -1.91 3.62
C CYS A 83 3.19 -2.37 4.82
N GLY A 84 3.78 -3.56 4.72
CA GLY A 84 4.83 -4.00 5.61
C GLY A 84 6.18 -3.76 4.96
N ASN A 85 7.21 -4.40 5.49
CA ASN A 85 8.57 -4.19 4.99
C ASN A 85 8.70 -4.63 3.52
N SER A 86 8.14 -5.80 3.18
CA SER A 86 8.24 -6.36 1.84
C SER A 86 6.91 -6.97 1.39
N HIS A 87 5.79 -6.45 1.88
CA HIS A 87 4.47 -6.89 1.43
C HIS A 87 3.50 -5.72 1.41
N THR A 88 2.44 -5.89 0.66
CA THR A 88 1.38 -4.89 0.47
C THR A 88 0.04 -5.59 0.68
N ALA A 89 -0.85 -4.97 1.41
CA ALA A 89 -2.19 -5.49 1.65
C ALA A 89 -3.23 -4.46 1.20
N GLY A 90 -4.32 -4.96 0.63
CA GLY A 90 -5.44 -4.14 0.22
C GLY A 90 -6.73 -4.67 0.82
N LEU A 91 -7.54 -3.77 1.35
CA LEU A 91 -8.86 -4.08 1.86
C LEU A 91 -9.88 -3.78 0.77
N LYS A 92 -10.69 -4.78 0.45
CA LYS A 92 -11.75 -4.63 -0.54
C LYS A 92 -13.03 -4.11 0.10
N SER A 93 -13.88 -3.51 -0.71
CA SER A 93 -15.16 -2.96 -0.26
C SER A 93 -16.10 -4.02 0.34
N ASP A 94 -15.91 -5.31 0.00
CA ASP A 94 -16.71 -6.40 0.53
C ASP A 94 -16.17 -6.98 1.86
N GLY A 95 -15.13 -6.38 2.42
CA GLY A 95 -14.53 -6.81 3.68
C GLY A 95 -13.49 -7.91 3.57
N THR A 96 -13.14 -8.32 2.36
CA THR A 96 -12.07 -9.29 2.13
C THR A 96 -10.77 -8.57 1.82
N LEU A 97 -9.64 -9.29 1.86
CA LEU A 97 -8.33 -8.73 1.63
C LEU A 97 -7.63 -9.40 0.46
N VAL A 98 -6.74 -8.66 -0.16
CA VAL A 98 -5.73 -9.18 -1.07
C VAL A 98 -4.36 -8.76 -0.55
N ALA A 99 -3.33 -9.52 -0.89
CA ALA A 99 -1.97 -9.21 -0.46
C ALA A 99 -0.98 -9.66 -1.53
N ALA A 100 0.15 -8.98 -1.56
CA ALA A 100 1.24 -9.28 -2.48
C ALA A 100 2.56 -9.08 -1.76
N GLY A 101 3.55 -9.91 -2.07
CA GLY A 101 4.89 -9.77 -1.54
C GLY A 101 5.37 -10.98 -0.78
N TRP A 102 6.35 -10.73 0.09
CA TRP A 102 7.00 -11.76 0.89
C TRP A 102 6.01 -12.40 1.85
N ASN A 103 6.03 -13.74 1.92
CA ASN A 103 5.04 -14.49 2.69
C ASN A 103 5.66 -15.59 3.55
N GLN A 104 6.96 -15.51 3.84
CA GLN A 104 7.63 -16.57 4.63
C GLN A 104 7.14 -16.63 6.07
N SER A 105 6.58 -15.54 6.57
CA SER A 105 5.99 -15.49 7.92
C SER A 105 4.46 -15.50 7.89
N GLY A 106 3.85 -15.81 6.75
CA GLY A 106 2.41 -15.86 6.60
C GLY A 106 1.74 -14.48 6.49
N GLN A 107 2.49 -13.42 6.26
CA GLN A 107 1.96 -12.06 6.25
C GLN A 107 0.98 -11.78 5.10
N CYS A 108 1.01 -12.61 4.05
CA CYS A 108 0.08 -12.52 2.93
C CYS A 108 -1.04 -13.56 2.98
N ASP A 109 -1.14 -14.36 4.03
CA ASP A 109 -2.14 -15.42 4.18
C ASP A 109 -3.44 -14.83 4.74
N VAL A 110 -4.08 -13.99 3.94
CA VAL A 110 -5.27 -13.23 4.33
C VAL A 110 -6.51 -13.62 3.51
N GLY A 111 -6.40 -14.64 2.66
CA GLY A 111 -7.45 -15.00 1.70
C GLY A 111 -8.78 -15.43 2.34
N ASP A 112 -8.75 -15.94 3.57
CA ASP A 112 -9.96 -16.39 4.27
C ASP A 112 -10.55 -15.32 5.19
N TRP A 113 -9.94 -14.15 5.28
CA TRP A 113 -10.42 -13.08 6.14
C TRP A 113 -11.68 -12.44 5.53
N LYS A 114 -12.66 -12.16 6.38
CA LYS A 114 -13.94 -11.57 5.98
C LYS A 114 -14.37 -10.54 7.01
N GLU A 115 -15.27 -9.66 6.60
CA GLU A 115 -15.86 -8.65 7.47
C GLU A 115 -14.82 -7.72 8.09
N VAL A 116 -13.70 -7.54 7.39
CA VAL A 116 -12.63 -6.65 7.84
C VAL A 116 -13.01 -5.20 7.50
N VAL A 117 -12.83 -4.30 8.44
CA VAL A 117 -13.17 -2.88 8.27
C VAL A 117 -11.94 -1.97 8.31
N SER A 118 -10.80 -2.47 8.75
CA SER A 118 -9.56 -1.69 8.81
C SER A 118 -8.37 -2.62 8.77
N ILE A 119 -7.29 -2.20 8.15
CA ILE A 119 -6.05 -2.97 8.06
C ILE A 119 -4.85 -2.14 8.49
N SER A 120 -3.84 -2.84 8.96
CA SER A 120 -2.55 -2.26 9.31
C SER A 120 -1.48 -3.33 9.09
N CYS A 121 -0.26 -2.91 8.81
CA CYS A 121 0.86 -3.83 8.62
C CYS A 121 2.03 -3.41 9.48
N GLY A 122 2.69 -4.41 10.06
CA GLY A 122 4.02 -4.25 10.63
C GLY A 122 5.06 -4.77 9.66
N GLY A 123 6.30 -4.91 10.08
CA GLY A 123 7.38 -5.34 9.20
C GLY A 123 7.09 -6.67 8.52
N THR A 124 6.63 -7.65 9.27
CA THR A 124 6.39 -9.01 8.76
C THR A 124 5.02 -9.56 9.13
N HIS A 125 4.05 -8.69 9.42
CA HIS A 125 2.70 -9.14 9.78
C HIS A 125 1.65 -8.20 9.21
N THR A 126 0.43 -8.73 9.07
CA THR A 126 -0.75 -7.98 8.64
C THR A 126 -1.82 -8.16 9.71
N VAL A 127 -2.49 -7.09 10.05
CA VAL A 127 -3.54 -7.07 11.08
C VAL A 127 -4.82 -6.54 10.45
N GLY A 128 -5.91 -7.22 10.69
CA GLY A 128 -7.23 -6.78 10.25
C GLY A 128 -8.15 -6.60 11.45
N LEU A 129 -8.88 -5.50 11.46
CA LEU A 129 -9.93 -5.26 12.44
C LEU A 129 -11.26 -5.66 11.83
N LYS A 130 -11.95 -6.58 12.47
CA LYS A 130 -13.23 -7.07 11.99
C LYS A 130 -14.38 -6.25 12.57
N LYS A 131 -15.48 -6.25 11.85
CA LYS A 131 -16.73 -5.70 12.34
C LYS A 131 -17.21 -6.52 13.54
N SER A 132 -17.58 -5.85 14.61
CA SER A 132 -18.07 -6.54 15.82
C SER A 132 -19.50 -7.00 15.70
#